data_cdc5bb2a4d17bae9c6254997eb37f17d
#
_entry.id   cdc5bb2a4d17bae9c6254997eb37f17d
#
_cell.length_a   1.000
_cell.length_b   1.000
_cell.length_c   1.000
_cell.angle_alpha   90.00
_cell.angle_beta   90.00
_cell.angle_gamma   90.00
#
_symmetry.space_group_name_H-M   'P 1'
#
loop_
_entity.id
_entity.type
_entity.pdbx_description
1 polymer ?
#
loop_
_entity_poly.entity_id
_entity_poly.type
_entity_poly.pdbx_seq_one_letter_code
_entity_poly.pdbx_strand_id
1 'polypeptide(L)'
;MTLLSTGKLAKYFGERCLFADVALDVGEHDKVGLIGANGCGKSTLFKILTGELTADEGTLAFSREARVGYMEQYVGRDANRTLWEETLAVFDPLLRQEAALEELNLQLELDGSTPERLEEQHRLRERFEADGGLYFRSRARAALLGLGFDEEAFSRPIGTLSGGQRSKVAMARLLLSDTNLLLLDEPTNHLDIPSVEWLEEYLRSYNGAFIVISHDRYFLDRVTNRTFEIANNRLYATDGNYSAHRLRREKDQEILEHHYKSQMAEIKHIEEAITRFRQFNREKSIKQAESKEKQVERLRSQLVTPESAEKTIRFSFTADETSGNEVLNVERLRMGFGEKELFRDVTFGLRRKDRAFLLGPNGCGKSTLLKILCNRLQPWFGSVREGAKVSVGYYDQTQAGLDESKTVLEELWSSYPTMTETALRSALAAFLFRGEDVFRSVSVLSGGERARLLLLKLMLRRDNFLLLDEPTNHLDIVSCEALEDALSGYDGTMLIVSHDRYFINRMADRILELRPDGCLSVEGNYDTYTEKKKAAPTSRTTDAKPKVNVYKEKKEQASQLRKAETRLRRVEELIAESELRGAEWQKKLDSGELAADYAALLNATAELEKETAMQENLLMEWEELQEECEKLKNLQKN
;
A
#
# COMPACT_ATOMS: atom_id res chain seq x y z
N MET A 1 -13.98 0.94 -23.10
CA MET A 1 -13.05 0.74 -24.23
C MET A 1 -11.70 0.30 -23.69
N THR A 2 -10.91 -0.52 -24.42
CA THR A 2 -9.59 -0.97 -23.95
C THR A 2 -8.54 0.06 -24.37
N LEU A 3 -7.78 0.60 -23.42
CA LEU A 3 -6.70 1.57 -23.69
C LEU A 3 -5.38 0.88 -24.04
N LEU A 4 -5.10 -0.24 -23.38
CA LEU A 4 -3.86 -1.00 -23.49
C LEU A 4 -4.18 -2.49 -23.54
N SER A 5 -3.57 -3.21 -24.48
CA SER A 5 -3.63 -4.66 -24.57
C SER A 5 -2.27 -5.23 -24.93
N THR A 6 -1.89 -6.33 -24.26
CA THR A 6 -0.66 -7.05 -24.59
C THR A 6 -0.98 -8.50 -24.90
N GLY A 7 -0.26 -9.08 -25.86
CA GLY A 7 -0.37 -10.50 -26.21
C GLY A 7 0.95 -11.22 -25.99
N LYS A 8 0.98 -12.12 -24.99
CA LYS A 8 2.10 -13.04 -24.71
C LYS A 8 3.47 -12.38 -24.67
N LEU A 9 3.59 -11.24 -23.96
CA LEU A 9 4.87 -10.57 -23.79
C LEU A 9 5.85 -11.47 -23.04
N ALA A 10 7.09 -11.52 -23.51
CA ALA A 10 8.20 -12.16 -22.84
C ALA A 10 9.43 -11.25 -22.82
N LYS A 11 10.22 -11.36 -21.75
CA LYS A 11 11.49 -10.66 -21.58
C LYS A 11 12.54 -11.55 -20.95
N TYR A 12 13.73 -11.57 -21.59
CA TYR A 12 14.88 -12.34 -21.14
C TYR A 12 16.06 -11.42 -20.93
N PHE A 13 16.93 -11.74 -19.97
CA PHE A 13 18.25 -11.15 -19.79
C PHE A 13 19.29 -12.27 -19.80
N GLY A 14 19.97 -12.45 -20.95
CA GLY A 14 20.80 -13.61 -21.19
C GLY A 14 19.97 -14.90 -21.11
N GLU A 15 20.36 -15.84 -20.26
CA GLU A 15 19.63 -17.12 -20.06
C GLU A 15 18.48 -16.98 -19.04
N ARG A 16 18.38 -15.86 -18.34
CA ARG A 16 17.36 -15.65 -17.31
C ARG A 16 16.05 -15.14 -17.93
N CYS A 17 15.01 -15.97 -17.87
CA CYS A 17 13.66 -15.53 -18.15
C CYS A 17 13.17 -14.64 -17.00
N LEU A 18 12.78 -13.40 -17.28
CA LEU A 18 12.21 -12.49 -16.31
C LEU A 18 10.71 -12.71 -16.17
N PHE A 19 10.02 -12.71 -17.30
CA PHE A 19 8.62 -13.13 -17.43
C PHE A 19 8.35 -13.61 -18.87
N ALA A 20 7.36 -14.48 -18.99
CA ALA A 20 6.89 -15.01 -20.27
C ALA A 20 5.37 -15.15 -20.25
N ASP A 21 4.78 -15.14 -21.44
CA ASP A 21 3.34 -15.32 -21.66
C ASP A 21 2.48 -14.28 -20.90
N VAL A 22 3.00 -13.04 -20.73
CA VAL A 22 2.30 -11.97 -20.05
C VAL A 22 1.25 -11.39 -21.00
N ALA A 23 -0.03 -11.59 -20.66
CA ALA A 23 -1.17 -10.99 -21.33
C ALA A 23 -1.93 -10.11 -20.31
N LEU A 24 -2.03 -8.83 -20.60
CA LEU A 24 -2.80 -7.88 -19.79
C LEU A 24 -3.67 -6.99 -20.69
N ASP A 25 -4.80 -6.62 -20.18
CA ASP A 25 -5.71 -5.66 -20.77
C ASP A 25 -6.13 -4.61 -19.74
N VAL A 26 -6.18 -3.35 -20.17
CA VAL A 26 -6.54 -2.23 -19.30
C VAL A 26 -7.60 -1.38 -20.00
N GLY A 27 -8.76 -1.28 -19.38
CA GLY A 27 -9.88 -0.44 -19.81
C GLY A 27 -9.74 1.02 -19.33
N GLU A 28 -10.65 1.89 -19.77
CA GLU A 28 -10.64 3.34 -19.49
C GLU A 28 -10.73 3.71 -18.02
N HIS A 29 -11.32 2.86 -17.20
CA HIS A 29 -11.55 3.14 -15.77
C HIS A 29 -10.88 2.10 -14.87
N ASP A 30 -10.00 1.29 -15.42
CA ASP A 30 -9.30 0.26 -14.65
C ASP A 30 -8.26 0.90 -13.72
N LYS A 31 -8.33 0.51 -12.47
CA LYS A 31 -7.41 0.93 -11.41
C LYS A 31 -6.61 -0.28 -10.97
N VAL A 32 -5.47 -0.49 -11.63
CA VAL A 32 -4.71 -1.74 -11.54
C VAL A 32 -3.55 -1.60 -10.56
N GLY A 33 -3.45 -2.52 -9.60
CA GLY A 33 -2.25 -2.73 -8.79
C GLY A 33 -1.35 -3.81 -9.41
N LEU A 34 -0.09 -3.50 -9.68
CA LEU A 34 0.90 -4.46 -10.17
C LEU A 34 1.86 -4.84 -9.03
N ILE A 35 1.77 -6.08 -8.57
CA ILE A 35 2.55 -6.60 -7.45
C ILE A 35 3.48 -7.74 -7.85
N GLY A 36 4.36 -8.16 -6.96
CA GLY A 36 5.30 -9.26 -7.14
C GLY A 36 6.63 -9.00 -6.41
N ALA A 37 7.44 -10.03 -6.27
CA ALA A 37 8.74 -9.97 -5.59
C ALA A 37 9.70 -8.96 -6.23
N ASN A 38 10.71 -8.52 -5.48
CA ASN A 38 11.74 -7.67 -6.04
C ASN A 38 12.53 -8.41 -7.12
N GLY A 39 12.75 -7.74 -8.26
CA GLY A 39 13.46 -8.31 -9.41
C GLY A 39 12.62 -9.27 -10.27
N CYS A 40 11.29 -9.38 -10.09
CA CYS A 40 10.40 -10.16 -10.95
C CYS A 40 10.07 -9.47 -12.29
N GLY A 41 10.44 -8.18 -12.45
CA GLY A 41 10.29 -7.46 -13.73
C GLY A 41 9.20 -6.41 -13.79
N LYS A 42 8.62 -5.96 -12.66
CA LYS A 42 7.60 -4.91 -12.62
C LYS A 42 8.01 -3.63 -13.36
N SER A 43 9.12 -3.01 -12.95
CA SER A 43 9.63 -1.80 -13.60
C SER A 43 10.14 -2.07 -15.04
N THR A 44 10.59 -3.29 -15.34
CA THR A 44 10.94 -3.69 -16.72
C THR A 44 9.68 -3.74 -17.60
N LEU A 45 8.57 -4.25 -17.07
CA LEU A 45 7.29 -4.22 -17.77
C LEU A 45 6.87 -2.78 -18.06
N PHE A 46 6.98 -1.86 -17.10
CA PHE A 46 6.70 -0.44 -17.32
C PHE A 46 7.57 0.16 -18.43
N LYS A 47 8.87 -0.13 -18.44
CA LYS A 47 9.78 0.32 -19.52
C LYS A 47 9.40 -0.24 -20.89
N ILE A 48 8.82 -1.44 -20.96
CA ILE A 48 8.30 -1.99 -22.20
C ILE A 48 7.00 -1.25 -22.60
N LEU A 49 6.12 -0.99 -21.63
CA LEU A 49 4.87 -0.25 -21.88
C LEU A 49 5.12 1.21 -22.30
N THR A 50 6.20 1.83 -21.84
CA THR A 50 6.60 3.20 -22.26
C THR A 50 7.41 3.23 -23.55
N GLY A 51 7.84 2.08 -24.05
CA GLY A 51 8.68 1.98 -25.25
C GLY A 51 10.16 2.26 -25.02
N GLU A 52 10.59 2.45 -23.75
CA GLU A 52 12.01 2.59 -23.40
C GLU A 52 12.79 1.29 -23.61
N LEU A 53 12.09 0.16 -23.51
CA LEU A 53 12.66 -1.17 -23.69
C LEU A 53 11.77 -1.98 -24.64
N THR A 54 12.38 -2.80 -25.48
CA THR A 54 11.64 -3.72 -26.37
C THR A 54 11.40 -5.06 -25.66
N ALA A 55 10.20 -5.62 -25.84
CA ALA A 55 9.94 -7.02 -25.50
C ALA A 55 10.70 -7.94 -26.47
N ASP A 56 11.09 -9.13 -26.01
CA ASP A 56 11.74 -10.13 -26.87
C ASP A 56 10.71 -10.94 -27.66
N GLU A 57 9.53 -11.16 -27.07
CA GLU A 57 8.40 -11.83 -27.73
C GLU A 57 7.08 -11.14 -27.38
N GLY A 58 6.06 -11.35 -28.21
CA GLY A 58 4.69 -10.88 -27.99
C GLY A 58 4.38 -9.57 -28.69
N THR A 59 3.20 -9.03 -28.39
CA THR A 59 2.68 -7.81 -29.01
C THR A 59 2.19 -6.83 -27.94
N LEU A 60 2.38 -5.53 -28.21
CA LEU A 60 1.90 -4.42 -27.40
C LEU A 60 1.05 -3.52 -28.29
N ALA A 61 -0.18 -3.24 -27.89
CA ALA A 61 -1.09 -2.39 -28.61
C ALA A 61 -1.73 -1.34 -27.68
N PHE A 62 -1.70 -0.09 -28.13
CA PHE A 62 -2.43 1.02 -27.49
C PHE A 62 -3.61 1.44 -28.36
N SER A 63 -4.69 1.87 -27.73
CA SER A 63 -5.76 2.60 -28.43
C SER A 63 -5.21 3.91 -29.00
N ARG A 64 -5.81 4.39 -30.10
CA ARG A 64 -5.46 5.70 -30.67
C ARG A 64 -5.70 6.87 -29.72
N GLU A 65 -6.59 6.70 -28.76
CA GLU A 65 -6.96 7.70 -27.76
C GLU A 65 -6.12 7.60 -26.49
N ALA A 66 -5.25 6.58 -26.38
CA ALA A 66 -4.41 6.38 -25.19
C ALA A 66 -3.33 7.47 -25.11
N ARG A 67 -3.36 8.24 -24.01
CA ARG A 67 -2.35 9.20 -23.64
C ARG A 67 -1.68 8.72 -22.36
N VAL A 68 -0.52 8.07 -22.55
CA VAL A 68 0.21 7.42 -21.45
C VAL A 68 1.07 8.46 -20.72
N GLY A 69 0.93 8.52 -19.41
CA GLY A 69 1.81 9.25 -18.52
C GLY A 69 2.65 8.31 -17.69
N TYR A 70 3.95 8.54 -17.66
CA TYR A 70 4.90 7.77 -16.86
C TYR A 70 5.84 8.71 -16.09
N MET A 71 6.14 8.33 -14.86
CA MET A 71 7.05 9.08 -14.02
C MET A 71 8.50 8.70 -14.37
N GLU A 72 9.10 9.43 -15.31
CA GLU A 72 10.53 9.34 -15.56
C GLU A 72 11.35 9.77 -14.34
N GLN A 73 12.56 9.25 -14.18
CA GLN A 73 13.55 9.82 -13.26
C GLN A 73 13.83 11.26 -13.70
N TYR A 74 13.10 12.19 -13.08
CA TYR A 74 13.10 13.59 -13.48
C TYR A 74 14.44 14.24 -13.14
N VAL A 75 15.22 14.53 -14.17
CA VAL A 75 16.31 15.51 -14.11
C VAL A 75 15.74 16.80 -14.66
N GLY A 76 15.46 17.78 -13.79
CA GLY A 76 14.93 19.08 -14.19
C GLY A 76 15.74 19.65 -15.36
N ARG A 77 15.04 20.01 -16.45
CA ARG A 77 15.70 20.55 -17.67
C ARG A 77 16.42 21.88 -17.40
N ASP A 78 15.96 22.63 -16.39
CA ASP A 78 16.57 23.89 -15.96
C ASP A 78 16.58 23.97 -14.43
N ALA A 79 17.77 23.87 -13.84
CA ALA A 79 17.96 23.91 -12.38
C ALA A 79 17.57 25.27 -11.74
N ASN A 80 17.46 26.32 -12.54
CA ASN A 80 17.19 27.69 -12.06
C ASN A 80 15.69 28.01 -11.97
N ARG A 81 14.82 27.23 -12.65
CA ARG A 81 13.37 27.42 -12.54
C ARG A 81 12.88 27.19 -11.13
N THR A 82 11.91 27.99 -10.72
CA THR A 82 11.23 27.77 -9.43
C THR A 82 10.34 26.53 -9.48
N LEU A 83 10.05 25.95 -8.31
CA LEU A 83 9.11 24.85 -8.17
C LEU A 83 7.75 25.15 -8.81
N TRP A 84 7.27 26.39 -8.65
CA TRP A 84 6.00 26.85 -9.20
C TRP A 84 6.01 26.90 -10.74
N GLU A 85 7.02 27.56 -11.32
CA GLU A 85 7.17 27.66 -12.77
C GLU A 85 7.28 26.30 -13.44
N GLU A 86 8.04 25.40 -12.83
CA GLU A 86 8.21 24.05 -13.36
C GLU A 86 6.92 23.23 -13.30
N THR A 87 6.12 23.41 -12.25
CA THR A 87 4.82 22.75 -12.14
C THR A 87 3.82 23.31 -13.14
N LEU A 88 3.83 24.63 -13.35
CA LEU A 88 2.96 25.30 -14.33
C LEU A 88 3.33 24.96 -15.78
N ALA A 89 4.57 24.58 -16.07
CA ALA A 89 5.00 24.20 -17.42
C ALA A 89 4.19 23.03 -18.04
N VAL A 90 3.51 22.23 -17.22
CA VAL A 90 2.56 21.23 -17.70
C VAL A 90 1.39 21.85 -18.46
N PHE A 91 1.01 23.07 -18.11
CA PHE A 91 -0.09 23.85 -18.69
C PHE A 91 0.38 24.86 -19.74
N ASP A 92 1.53 24.60 -20.40
CA ASP A 92 2.08 25.48 -21.44
C ASP A 92 1.04 25.95 -22.49
N PRO A 93 0.12 25.07 -22.98
CA PRO A 93 -0.95 25.51 -23.90
C PRO A 93 -1.88 26.57 -23.27
N LEU A 94 -2.25 26.40 -22.00
CA LEU A 94 -3.11 27.35 -21.28
C LEU A 94 -2.37 28.66 -20.97
N LEU A 95 -1.09 28.58 -20.62
CA LEU A 95 -0.25 29.77 -20.39
C LEU A 95 -0.11 30.60 -21.67
N ARG A 96 0.00 29.97 -22.85
CA ARG A 96 0.03 30.66 -24.14
C ARG A 96 -1.32 31.30 -24.48
N GLN A 97 -2.44 30.61 -24.19
CA GLN A 97 -3.77 31.17 -24.37
C GLN A 97 -4.00 32.38 -23.44
N GLU A 98 -3.57 32.29 -22.18
CA GLU A 98 -3.65 33.38 -21.20
C GLU A 98 -2.84 34.60 -21.69
N ALA A 99 -1.58 34.40 -22.12
CA ALA A 99 -0.75 35.47 -22.66
C ALA A 99 -1.34 36.12 -23.93
N ALA A 100 -1.90 35.32 -24.83
CA ALA A 100 -2.59 35.82 -26.03
C ALA A 100 -3.84 36.65 -25.68
N LEU A 101 -4.60 36.25 -24.66
CA LEU A 101 -5.74 37.00 -24.15
C LEU A 101 -5.31 38.32 -23.52
N GLU A 102 -4.23 38.32 -22.73
CA GLU A 102 -3.68 39.53 -22.13
C GLU A 102 -3.18 40.51 -23.19
N GLU A 103 -2.46 40.03 -24.21
CA GLU A 103 -1.99 40.84 -25.33
C GLU A 103 -3.15 41.46 -26.11
N LEU A 104 -4.19 40.67 -26.41
CA LEU A 104 -5.38 41.15 -27.12
C LEU A 104 -6.17 42.15 -26.29
N ASN A 105 -6.27 41.98 -24.98
CA ASN A 105 -6.89 42.94 -24.07
C ASN A 105 -6.13 44.28 -24.07
N LEU A 106 -4.79 44.24 -24.02
CA LEU A 106 -3.95 45.43 -24.09
C LEU A 106 -4.12 46.18 -25.41
N GLN A 107 -4.20 45.45 -26.54
CA GLN A 107 -4.44 46.04 -27.87
C GLN A 107 -5.83 46.67 -27.97
N LEU A 108 -6.87 46.08 -27.37
CA LEU A 108 -8.22 46.65 -27.32
C LEU A 108 -8.29 47.94 -26.48
N GLU A 109 -7.48 48.03 -25.42
CA GLU A 109 -7.38 49.24 -24.59
C GLU A 109 -6.63 50.37 -25.32
N LEU A 110 -5.56 50.05 -26.07
CA LEU A 110 -4.69 51.04 -26.72
C LEU A 110 -5.24 51.54 -28.06
N ASP A 111 -5.70 50.62 -28.93
CA ASP A 111 -6.05 50.90 -30.32
C ASP A 111 -7.57 51.05 -30.56
N GLY A 112 -8.37 50.86 -29.51
CA GLY A 112 -9.83 50.88 -29.61
C GLY A 112 -10.47 49.55 -30.01
N SER A 113 -11.74 49.39 -29.64
CA SER A 113 -12.52 48.15 -29.82
C SER A 113 -13.10 48.06 -31.23
N THR A 114 -12.56 47.20 -32.10
CA THR A 114 -13.21 46.85 -33.35
C THR A 114 -14.09 45.60 -33.12
N PRO A 115 -15.23 45.45 -33.83
CA PRO A 115 -16.10 44.28 -33.68
C PRO A 115 -15.37 42.93 -33.89
N GLU A 116 -14.44 42.90 -34.85
CA GLU A 116 -13.67 41.70 -35.19
C GLU A 116 -12.72 41.26 -34.05
N ARG A 117 -12.05 42.24 -33.39
CA ARG A 117 -11.17 41.95 -32.24
C ARG A 117 -11.96 41.55 -31.00
N LEU A 118 -13.16 42.08 -30.82
CA LEU A 118 -14.05 41.66 -29.73
C LEU A 118 -14.54 40.22 -29.91
N GLU A 119 -14.86 39.83 -31.17
CA GLU A 119 -15.22 38.43 -31.46
C GLU A 119 -14.05 37.47 -31.27
N GLU A 120 -12.83 37.90 -31.62
CA GLU A 120 -11.61 37.11 -31.40
C GLU A 120 -11.32 36.90 -29.91
N GLN A 121 -11.44 37.98 -29.11
CA GLN A 121 -11.32 37.92 -27.66
C GLN A 121 -12.34 36.99 -27.05
N HIS A 122 -13.59 37.06 -27.49
CA HIS A 122 -14.65 36.21 -26.98
C HIS A 122 -14.36 34.73 -27.28
N ARG A 123 -13.97 34.39 -28.51
CA ARG A 123 -13.60 33.04 -28.90
C ARG A 123 -12.39 32.47 -28.12
N LEU A 124 -11.33 33.29 -27.95
CA LEU A 124 -10.17 32.89 -27.18
C LEU A 124 -10.51 32.70 -25.71
N ARG A 125 -11.36 33.54 -25.14
CA ARG A 125 -11.81 33.43 -23.76
C ARG A 125 -12.68 32.19 -23.53
N GLU A 126 -13.65 31.95 -24.41
CA GLU A 126 -14.48 30.73 -24.33
C GLU A 126 -13.62 29.46 -24.43
N ARG A 127 -12.64 29.46 -25.33
CA ARG A 127 -11.71 28.33 -25.44
C ARG A 127 -10.85 28.17 -24.20
N PHE A 128 -10.29 29.26 -23.66
CA PHE A 128 -9.52 29.22 -22.42
C PHE A 128 -10.33 28.71 -21.25
N GLU A 129 -11.58 29.15 -21.11
CA GLU A 129 -12.51 28.68 -20.07
C GLU A 129 -12.87 27.19 -20.27
N ALA A 130 -13.16 26.77 -21.50
CA ALA A 130 -13.47 25.38 -21.84
C ALA A 130 -12.29 24.43 -21.61
N ASP A 131 -11.07 24.86 -21.91
CA ASP A 131 -9.84 24.10 -21.69
C ASP A 131 -9.43 24.08 -20.19
N GLY A 132 -10.18 24.74 -19.29
CA GLY A 132 -9.95 24.75 -17.83
C GLY A 132 -9.01 25.85 -17.34
N GLY A 133 -8.82 26.91 -18.12
CA GLY A 133 -7.94 28.04 -17.82
C GLY A 133 -8.23 28.76 -16.50
N LEU A 134 -9.48 28.72 -16.01
CA LEU A 134 -9.84 29.34 -14.71
C LEU A 134 -9.31 28.56 -13.50
N TYR A 135 -8.98 27.26 -13.66
CA TYR A 135 -8.69 26.37 -12.53
C TYR A 135 -7.29 25.77 -12.51
N PHE A 136 -6.50 25.89 -13.61
CA PHE A 136 -5.21 25.20 -13.70
C PHE A 136 -4.20 25.62 -12.62
N ARG A 137 -4.16 26.92 -12.26
CA ARG A 137 -3.29 27.42 -11.18
C ARG A 137 -3.72 26.88 -9.81
N SER A 138 -5.02 26.79 -9.56
CA SER A 138 -5.54 26.20 -8.31
C SER A 138 -5.28 24.69 -8.24
N ARG A 139 -5.37 23.99 -9.38
CA ARG A 139 -5.01 22.56 -9.48
C ARG A 139 -3.52 22.35 -9.20
N ALA A 140 -2.64 23.15 -9.79
CA ALA A 140 -1.20 23.10 -9.54
C ALA A 140 -0.87 23.34 -8.06
N ARG A 141 -1.46 24.36 -7.45
CA ARG A 141 -1.30 24.67 -6.02
C ARG A 141 -1.78 23.51 -5.13
N ALA A 142 -2.97 22.97 -5.41
CA ALA A 142 -3.53 21.86 -4.65
C ALA A 142 -2.64 20.61 -4.73
N ALA A 143 -2.08 20.30 -5.90
CA ALA A 143 -1.18 19.16 -6.08
C ALA A 143 0.12 19.33 -5.28
N LEU A 144 0.73 20.50 -5.30
CA LEU A 144 1.96 20.77 -4.54
C LEU A 144 1.71 20.71 -3.02
N LEU A 145 0.65 21.36 -2.54
CA LEU A 145 0.28 21.32 -1.11
C LEU A 145 -0.06 19.89 -0.67
N GLY A 146 -0.79 19.15 -1.49
CA GLY A 146 -1.15 17.76 -1.22
C GLY A 146 0.06 16.82 -1.14
N LEU A 147 1.10 17.07 -1.94
CA LEU A 147 2.36 16.34 -1.89
C LEU A 147 3.32 16.84 -0.79
N GLY A 148 2.84 17.75 0.09
CA GLY A 148 3.55 18.17 1.28
C GLY A 148 4.60 19.28 1.05
N PHE A 149 4.45 20.08 0.01
CA PHE A 149 5.19 21.35 -0.11
C PHE A 149 4.43 22.46 0.61
N ASP A 150 5.15 23.35 1.27
CA ASP A 150 4.62 24.61 1.79
C ASP A 150 4.64 25.70 0.69
N GLU A 151 3.87 26.76 0.86
CA GLU A 151 3.82 27.84 -0.14
C GLU A 151 5.15 28.59 -0.26
N GLU A 152 5.95 28.63 0.81
CA GLU A 152 7.27 29.23 0.80
C GLU A 152 8.24 28.46 -0.12
N ALA A 153 8.02 27.16 -0.28
CA ALA A 153 8.82 26.32 -1.18
C ALA A 153 8.57 26.63 -2.67
N PHE A 154 7.44 27.22 -3.02
CA PHE A 154 7.07 27.47 -4.42
C PHE A 154 8.06 28.37 -5.17
N SER A 155 8.69 29.30 -4.46
CA SER A 155 9.71 30.20 -5.00
C SER A 155 11.13 29.60 -5.04
N ARG A 156 11.34 28.39 -4.49
CA ARG A 156 12.67 27.77 -4.43
C ARG A 156 13.07 27.21 -5.80
N PRO A 157 14.33 27.40 -6.22
CA PRO A 157 14.86 26.79 -7.43
C PRO A 157 14.89 25.24 -7.31
N ILE A 158 14.54 24.53 -8.39
CA ILE A 158 14.52 23.07 -8.43
C ILE A 158 15.88 22.46 -8.11
N GLY A 159 16.97 23.11 -8.53
CA GLY A 159 18.32 22.66 -8.24
C GLY A 159 18.64 22.52 -6.75
N THR A 160 17.92 23.26 -5.86
CA THR A 160 18.11 23.20 -4.40
C THR A 160 17.30 22.10 -3.71
N LEU A 161 16.41 21.43 -4.44
CA LEU A 161 15.54 20.40 -3.90
C LEU A 161 16.29 19.08 -3.72
N SER A 162 15.94 18.35 -2.65
CA SER A 162 16.42 16.98 -2.44
C SER A 162 15.89 16.02 -3.51
N GLY A 163 16.52 14.83 -3.66
CA GLY A 163 16.05 13.78 -4.59
C GLY A 163 14.57 13.43 -4.39
N GLY A 164 14.16 13.21 -3.14
CA GLY A 164 12.76 12.91 -2.82
C GLY A 164 11.80 14.08 -3.12
N GLN A 165 12.22 15.32 -2.92
CA GLN A 165 11.43 16.50 -3.30
C GLN A 165 11.30 16.62 -4.82
N ARG A 166 12.35 16.34 -5.58
CA ARG A 166 12.30 16.29 -7.05
C ARG A 166 11.35 15.21 -7.56
N SER A 167 11.33 14.04 -6.94
CA SER A 167 10.36 12.97 -7.26
C SER A 167 8.92 13.43 -7.01
N LYS A 168 8.65 14.17 -5.93
CA LYS A 168 7.32 14.76 -5.67
C LYS A 168 6.90 15.78 -6.74
N VAL A 169 7.84 16.59 -7.25
CA VAL A 169 7.57 17.53 -8.36
C VAL A 169 7.24 16.78 -9.64
N ALA A 170 8.00 15.74 -9.97
CA ALA A 170 7.73 14.90 -11.13
C ALA A 170 6.34 14.26 -11.04
N MET A 171 5.96 13.79 -9.85
CA MET A 171 4.62 13.26 -9.59
C MET A 171 3.55 14.33 -9.75
N ALA A 172 3.72 15.54 -9.19
CA ALA A 172 2.77 16.64 -9.37
C ALA A 172 2.52 16.91 -10.85
N ARG A 173 3.59 17.00 -11.65
CA ARG A 173 3.52 17.21 -13.09
C ARG A 173 2.76 16.09 -13.81
N LEU A 174 3.06 14.85 -13.46
CA LEU A 174 2.38 13.68 -14.04
C LEU A 174 0.88 13.71 -13.74
N LEU A 175 0.50 13.94 -12.48
CA LEU A 175 -0.90 13.98 -12.07
C LEU A 175 -1.68 15.16 -12.69
N LEU A 176 -1.00 16.26 -13.02
CA LEU A 176 -1.59 17.44 -13.65
C LEU A 176 -1.65 17.36 -15.17
N SER A 177 -0.92 16.42 -15.78
CA SER A 177 -0.87 16.25 -17.24
C SER A 177 -2.19 15.73 -17.82
N ASP A 178 -2.42 16.02 -19.10
CA ASP A 178 -3.61 15.56 -19.83
C ASP A 178 -3.41 14.10 -20.32
N THR A 179 -3.39 13.17 -19.36
CA THR A 179 -3.23 11.73 -19.61
C THR A 179 -4.50 10.99 -19.22
N ASN A 180 -4.78 9.85 -19.87
CA ASN A 180 -5.88 8.97 -19.52
C ASN A 180 -5.42 7.55 -19.10
N LEU A 181 -4.09 7.29 -19.16
CA LEU A 181 -3.47 6.11 -18.60
C LEU A 181 -2.20 6.50 -17.84
N LEU A 182 -2.20 6.40 -16.52
CA LEU A 182 -1.05 6.68 -15.66
C LEU A 182 -0.29 5.40 -15.32
N LEU A 183 1.04 5.44 -15.44
CA LEU A 183 1.95 4.40 -14.97
C LEU A 183 2.74 4.95 -13.78
N LEU A 184 2.47 4.43 -12.59
CA LEU A 184 3.04 4.92 -11.33
C LEU A 184 3.95 3.84 -10.73
N ASP A 185 5.26 4.08 -10.68
CA ASP A 185 6.25 3.17 -10.08
C ASP A 185 6.62 3.67 -8.67
N GLU A 186 6.17 2.92 -7.65
CA GLU A 186 6.38 3.22 -6.22
C GLU A 186 6.04 4.69 -5.83
N PRO A 187 4.81 5.17 -6.12
CA PRO A 187 4.46 6.57 -5.90
C PRO A 187 4.40 6.96 -4.41
N THR A 188 4.27 6.01 -3.51
CA THR A 188 4.23 6.23 -2.05
C THR A 188 5.62 6.42 -1.44
N ASN A 189 6.70 6.08 -2.17
CA ASN A 189 8.05 6.27 -1.68
C ASN A 189 8.35 7.74 -1.43
N HIS A 190 8.98 8.05 -0.31
CA HIS A 190 9.33 9.39 0.15
C HIS A 190 8.13 10.31 0.48
N LEU A 191 6.89 9.81 0.44
CA LEU A 191 5.72 10.53 0.92
C LEU A 191 5.52 10.26 2.42
N ASP A 192 5.06 11.28 3.13
CA ASP A 192 4.53 11.10 4.49
C ASP A 192 3.05 10.70 4.44
N ILE A 193 2.52 10.24 5.55
CA ILE A 193 1.14 9.73 5.62
C ILE A 193 0.11 10.74 5.09
N PRO A 194 0.14 12.05 5.42
CA PRO A 194 -0.80 13.01 4.86
C PRO A 194 -0.72 13.13 3.33
N SER A 195 0.50 13.08 2.77
CA SER A 195 0.68 13.14 1.30
C SER A 195 0.20 11.87 0.61
N VAL A 196 0.37 10.70 1.25
CA VAL A 196 -0.19 9.43 0.75
C VAL A 196 -1.71 9.47 0.78
N GLU A 197 -2.33 9.95 1.87
CA GLU A 197 -3.79 10.08 1.98
C GLU A 197 -4.36 11.03 0.90
N TRP A 198 -3.68 12.13 0.62
CA TRP A 198 -4.05 13.03 -0.47
C TRP A 198 -3.95 12.35 -1.84
N LEU A 199 -2.87 11.60 -2.09
CA LEU A 199 -2.68 10.86 -3.34
C LEU A 199 -3.76 9.78 -3.53
N GLU A 200 -4.16 9.08 -2.47
CA GLU A 200 -5.27 8.12 -2.50
C GLU A 200 -6.58 8.80 -2.93
N GLU A 201 -6.92 9.94 -2.33
CA GLU A 201 -8.13 10.67 -2.66
C GLU A 201 -8.11 11.16 -4.12
N TYR A 202 -6.96 11.66 -4.57
CA TYR A 202 -6.74 12.06 -5.96
C TYR A 202 -6.96 10.89 -6.93
N LEU A 203 -6.29 9.75 -6.72
CA LEU A 203 -6.39 8.58 -7.61
C LEU A 203 -7.79 7.93 -7.57
N ARG A 204 -8.47 7.98 -6.44
CA ARG A 204 -9.87 7.53 -6.35
C ARG A 204 -10.82 8.39 -7.18
N SER A 205 -10.57 9.69 -7.25
CA SER A 205 -11.35 10.64 -8.05
C SER A 205 -10.89 10.74 -9.50
N TYR A 206 -9.75 10.13 -9.85
CA TYR A 206 -9.22 10.16 -11.20
C TYR A 206 -10.10 9.39 -12.18
N ASN A 207 -10.53 10.06 -13.28
CA ASN A 207 -11.48 9.50 -14.24
C ASN A 207 -10.83 8.56 -15.27
N GLY A 208 -9.50 8.60 -15.46
CA GLY A 208 -8.76 7.70 -16.34
C GLY A 208 -8.37 6.39 -15.67
N ALA A 209 -7.65 5.56 -16.42
CA ALA A 209 -7.04 4.34 -15.94
C ALA A 209 -5.66 4.60 -15.34
N PHE A 210 -5.23 3.71 -14.45
CA PHE A 210 -3.83 3.68 -14.01
C PHE A 210 -3.35 2.27 -13.71
N ILE A 211 -2.04 2.08 -13.86
CA ILE A 211 -1.33 0.91 -13.33
C ILE A 211 -0.34 1.44 -12.29
N VAL A 212 -0.43 0.92 -11.07
CA VAL A 212 0.46 1.31 -9.97
C VAL A 212 1.26 0.12 -9.47
N ILE A 213 2.57 0.26 -9.43
CA ILE A 213 3.46 -0.63 -8.69
C ILE A 213 3.59 -0.03 -7.30
N SER A 214 3.27 -0.78 -6.25
CA SER A 214 3.50 -0.36 -4.87
C SER A 214 3.68 -1.55 -3.95
N HIS A 215 4.48 -1.33 -2.91
CA HIS A 215 4.62 -2.25 -1.78
C HIS A 215 3.73 -1.85 -0.59
N ASP A 216 3.07 -0.70 -0.66
CA ASP A 216 2.07 -0.27 0.33
C ASP A 216 0.72 -0.97 0.09
N ARG A 217 0.48 -2.05 0.86
CA ARG A 217 -0.74 -2.87 0.79
C ARG A 217 -2.00 -2.07 1.12
N TYR A 218 -1.92 -1.15 2.07
CA TYR A 218 -3.04 -0.30 2.49
C TYR A 218 -3.43 0.69 1.39
N PHE A 219 -2.44 1.25 0.72
CA PHE A 219 -2.64 2.10 -0.45
C PHE A 219 -3.31 1.32 -1.60
N LEU A 220 -2.79 0.14 -1.95
CA LEU A 220 -3.35 -0.70 -3.00
C LEU A 220 -4.82 -1.06 -2.71
N ASP A 221 -5.16 -1.42 -1.47
CA ASP A 221 -6.53 -1.77 -1.10
C ASP A 221 -7.52 -0.61 -1.28
N ARG A 222 -7.05 0.63 -1.16
CA ARG A 222 -7.89 1.83 -1.26
C ARG A 222 -8.07 2.36 -2.67
N VAL A 223 -7.07 2.17 -3.53
CA VAL A 223 -7.06 2.82 -4.85
C VAL A 223 -7.30 1.87 -6.02
N THR A 224 -7.13 0.55 -5.85
CA THR A 224 -7.22 -0.41 -6.95
C THR A 224 -8.53 -1.18 -6.95
N ASN A 225 -8.99 -1.55 -8.16
CA ASN A 225 -10.14 -2.42 -8.40
C ASN A 225 -9.76 -3.72 -9.15
N ARG A 226 -8.52 -3.80 -9.66
CA ARG A 226 -7.93 -5.00 -10.26
C ARG A 226 -6.50 -5.15 -9.75
N THR A 227 -6.05 -6.39 -9.61
CA THR A 227 -4.67 -6.68 -9.17
C THR A 227 -4.01 -7.64 -10.13
N PHE A 228 -2.82 -7.29 -10.59
CA PHE A 228 -1.93 -8.12 -11.39
C PHE A 228 -0.72 -8.52 -10.57
N GLU A 229 -0.42 -9.80 -10.52
CA GLU A 229 0.76 -10.32 -9.83
C GLU A 229 1.71 -10.96 -10.82
N ILE A 230 2.99 -10.55 -10.79
CA ILE A 230 4.06 -11.26 -11.49
C ILE A 230 4.71 -12.24 -10.51
N ALA A 231 4.41 -13.53 -10.68
CA ALA A 231 4.99 -14.61 -9.89
C ALA A 231 5.36 -15.79 -10.81
N ASN A 232 6.45 -16.49 -10.51
CA ASN A 232 6.94 -17.62 -11.29
C ASN A 232 7.03 -17.33 -12.80
N ASN A 233 7.50 -16.15 -13.16
CA ASN A 233 7.67 -15.64 -14.52
C ASN A 233 6.36 -15.51 -15.32
N ARG A 234 5.19 -15.52 -14.66
CA ARG A 234 3.86 -15.37 -15.26
C ARG A 234 3.08 -14.26 -14.61
N LEU A 235 2.06 -13.76 -15.31
CA LEU A 235 1.12 -12.77 -14.79
C LEU A 235 -0.17 -13.46 -14.35
N TYR A 236 -0.60 -13.17 -13.13
CA TYR A 236 -1.90 -13.58 -12.57
C TYR A 236 -2.76 -12.34 -12.41
N ALA A 237 -3.92 -12.34 -13.05
CA ALA A 237 -4.88 -11.25 -12.99
C ALA A 237 -6.06 -11.64 -12.09
N THR A 238 -6.48 -10.70 -11.23
CA THR A 238 -7.63 -10.88 -10.34
C THR A 238 -8.45 -9.59 -10.32
N ASP A 239 -9.76 -9.72 -10.49
CA ASP A 239 -10.67 -8.62 -10.25
C ASP A 239 -10.84 -8.44 -8.73
N GLY A 240 -10.54 -7.25 -8.25
CA GLY A 240 -10.52 -6.88 -6.86
C GLY A 240 -9.22 -6.20 -6.43
N ASN A 241 -9.23 -5.68 -5.21
CA ASN A 241 -8.08 -5.04 -4.59
C ASN A 241 -7.05 -6.07 -4.09
N TYR A 242 -5.97 -5.60 -3.47
CA TYR A 242 -4.90 -6.45 -2.95
C TYR A 242 -5.41 -7.53 -1.98
N SER A 243 -6.25 -7.18 -1.02
CA SER A 243 -6.79 -8.14 -0.02
C SER A 243 -7.64 -9.23 -0.68
N ALA A 244 -8.47 -8.88 -1.67
CA ALA A 244 -9.27 -9.85 -2.42
C ALA A 244 -8.39 -10.78 -3.25
N HIS A 245 -7.35 -10.24 -3.89
CA HIS A 245 -6.36 -11.03 -4.62
C HIS A 245 -5.65 -12.04 -3.72
N ARG A 246 -5.17 -11.59 -2.55
CA ARG A 246 -4.49 -12.45 -1.57
C ARG A 246 -5.36 -13.61 -1.12
N LEU A 247 -6.61 -13.35 -0.71
CA LEU A 247 -7.56 -14.38 -0.30
C LEU A 247 -7.82 -15.41 -1.42
N ARG A 248 -7.86 -14.96 -2.68
CA ARG A 248 -8.03 -15.86 -3.82
C ARG A 248 -6.79 -16.72 -4.02
N ARG A 249 -5.60 -16.14 -3.98
CA ARG A 249 -4.33 -16.88 -4.11
C ARG A 249 -4.15 -17.91 -3.00
N GLU A 250 -4.47 -17.59 -1.75
CA GLU A 250 -4.41 -18.52 -0.63
C GLU A 250 -5.33 -19.73 -0.88
N LYS A 251 -6.56 -19.50 -1.33
CA LYS A 251 -7.50 -20.60 -1.66
C LYS A 251 -7.01 -21.46 -2.84
N ASP A 252 -6.53 -20.80 -3.91
CA ASP A 252 -6.02 -21.52 -5.08
C ASP A 252 -4.80 -22.38 -4.69
N GLN A 253 -3.94 -21.88 -3.82
CA GLN A 253 -2.79 -22.62 -3.31
C GLN A 253 -3.20 -23.81 -2.41
N GLU A 254 -4.17 -23.63 -1.51
CA GLU A 254 -4.73 -24.71 -0.70
C GLU A 254 -5.32 -25.83 -1.58
N ILE A 255 -6.06 -25.47 -2.63
CA ILE A 255 -6.62 -26.43 -3.58
C ILE A 255 -5.50 -27.17 -4.31
N LEU A 256 -4.48 -26.47 -4.80
CA LEU A 256 -3.34 -27.08 -5.47
C LEU A 256 -2.56 -28.03 -4.54
N GLU A 257 -2.33 -27.64 -3.29
CA GLU A 257 -1.68 -28.50 -2.29
C GLU A 257 -2.49 -29.77 -1.99
N HIS A 258 -3.80 -29.63 -1.87
CA HIS A 258 -4.68 -30.77 -1.63
C HIS A 258 -4.65 -31.73 -2.82
N HIS A 259 -4.74 -31.20 -4.05
CA HIS A 259 -4.62 -32.01 -5.27
C HIS A 259 -3.26 -32.71 -5.37
N TYR A 260 -2.18 -32.00 -5.10
CA TYR A 260 -0.83 -32.56 -5.10
C TYR A 260 -0.67 -33.69 -4.08
N LYS A 261 -1.13 -33.49 -2.82
CA LYS A 261 -1.10 -34.51 -1.77
C LYS A 261 -1.91 -35.75 -2.17
N SER A 262 -3.09 -35.57 -2.77
CA SER A 262 -3.94 -36.65 -3.26
C SER A 262 -3.27 -37.43 -4.39
N GLN A 263 -2.73 -36.74 -5.40
CA GLN A 263 -2.01 -37.38 -6.53
C GLN A 263 -0.74 -38.11 -6.06
N MET A 264 0.03 -37.51 -5.14
CA MET A 264 1.21 -38.20 -4.56
C MET A 264 0.85 -39.46 -3.77
N ALA A 265 -0.27 -39.43 -3.04
CA ALA A 265 -0.77 -40.63 -2.34
C ALA A 265 -1.19 -41.71 -3.34
N GLU A 266 -1.85 -41.33 -4.45
CA GLU A 266 -2.20 -42.26 -5.53
C GLU A 266 -0.97 -42.88 -6.19
N ILE A 267 0.01 -42.04 -6.56
CA ILE A 267 1.29 -42.51 -7.14
C ILE A 267 1.96 -43.51 -6.20
N LYS A 268 2.09 -43.16 -4.90
CA LYS A 268 2.69 -44.04 -3.90
C LYS A 268 1.98 -45.38 -3.80
N HIS A 269 0.66 -45.39 -3.78
CA HIS A 269 -0.14 -46.63 -3.74
C HIS A 269 0.10 -47.51 -4.98
N ILE A 270 0.21 -46.88 -6.19
CA ILE A 270 0.51 -47.64 -7.42
C ILE A 270 1.94 -48.17 -7.40
N GLU A 271 2.93 -47.44 -6.89
CA GLU A 271 4.32 -47.89 -6.74
C GLU A 271 4.45 -49.07 -5.76
N GLU A 272 3.72 -49.02 -4.65
CA GLU A 272 3.64 -50.17 -3.74
C GLU A 272 3.03 -51.42 -4.41
N ALA A 273 2.02 -51.23 -5.28
CA ALA A 273 1.44 -52.32 -6.05
C ALA A 273 2.45 -52.87 -7.09
N ILE A 274 3.21 -52.01 -7.78
CA ILE A 274 4.27 -52.40 -8.71
C ILE A 274 5.32 -53.25 -8.01
N THR A 275 5.76 -52.84 -6.81
CA THR A 275 6.74 -53.54 -6.00
C THR A 275 6.22 -54.96 -5.64
N ARG A 276 4.95 -55.06 -5.24
CA ARG A 276 4.32 -56.38 -4.97
C ARG A 276 4.25 -57.26 -6.23
N PHE A 277 3.84 -56.71 -7.40
CA PHE A 277 3.78 -57.49 -8.64
C PHE A 277 5.17 -57.98 -9.09
N ARG A 278 6.23 -57.23 -8.90
CA ARG A 278 7.61 -57.62 -9.22
C ARG A 278 8.13 -58.71 -8.29
N GLN A 279 7.70 -58.78 -7.00
CA GLN A 279 8.07 -59.85 -6.06
C GLN A 279 7.53 -61.22 -6.49
N PHE A 280 6.39 -61.28 -7.19
CA PHE A 280 5.79 -62.54 -7.63
C PHE A 280 6.46 -63.17 -8.85
N ASN A 281 7.36 -62.50 -9.54
CA ASN A 281 8.22 -62.91 -10.67
C ASN A 281 7.54 -63.83 -11.73
N ARG A 282 6.22 -63.64 -11.97
CA ARG A 282 5.45 -64.35 -13.01
C ARG A 282 5.29 -63.43 -14.21
N GLU A 283 5.35 -64.00 -15.43
CA GLU A 283 5.28 -63.20 -16.69
C GLU A 283 4.04 -62.30 -16.76
N LYS A 284 2.89 -62.77 -16.27
CA LYS A 284 1.65 -61.99 -16.20
C LYS A 284 1.75 -60.82 -15.18
N SER A 285 2.45 -61.01 -14.06
CA SER A 285 2.66 -60.00 -13.03
C SER A 285 3.64 -58.92 -13.51
N ILE A 286 4.66 -59.30 -14.29
CA ILE A 286 5.60 -58.35 -14.88
C ILE A 286 4.88 -57.42 -15.89
N LYS A 287 4.02 -57.96 -16.77
CA LYS A 287 3.23 -57.12 -17.71
C LYS A 287 2.27 -56.17 -16.98
N GLN A 288 1.70 -56.59 -15.84
CA GLN A 288 0.88 -55.71 -15.00
C GLN A 288 1.70 -54.63 -14.32
N ALA A 289 2.92 -54.92 -13.87
CA ALA A 289 3.85 -53.93 -13.32
C ALA A 289 4.22 -52.86 -14.38
N GLU A 290 4.58 -53.25 -15.60
CA GLU A 290 4.90 -52.34 -16.71
C GLU A 290 3.71 -51.44 -17.09
N SER A 291 2.49 -51.97 -17.09
CA SER A 291 1.27 -51.19 -17.35
C SER A 291 1.06 -50.10 -16.27
N LYS A 292 1.28 -50.48 -14.99
CA LYS A 292 1.18 -49.53 -13.85
C LYS A 292 2.32 -48.51 -13.83
N GLU A 293 3.52 -48.85 -14.28
CA GLU A 293 4.63 -47.92 -14.46
C GLU A 293 4.27 -46.84 -15.48
N LYS A 294 3.69 -47.18 -16.62
CA LYS A 294 3.19 -46.22 -17.59
C LYS A 294 2.10 -45.29 -17.00
N GLN A 295 1.26 -45.85 -16.10
CA GLN A 295 0.26 -45.03 -15.39
C GLN A 295 0.93 -44.03 -14.44
N VAL A 296 1.93 -44.46 -13.65
CA VAL A 296 2.72 -43.57 -12.77
C VAL A 296 3.43 -42.49 -13.57
N GLU A 297 4.02 -42.82 -14.72
CA GLU A 297 4.70 -41.89 -15.58
C GLU A 297 3.72 -40.81 -16.15
N ARG A 298 2.51 -41.19 -16.53
CA ARG A 298 1.43 -40.27 -16.91
C ARG A 298 1.02 -39.38 -15.74
N LEU A 299 0.78 -39.92 -14.56
CA LEU A 299 0.42 -39.13 -13.38
C LEU A 299 1.53 -38.17 -12.99
N ARG A 300 2.80 -38.59 -13.05
CA ARG A 300 3.95 -37.71 -12.80
C ARG A 300 4.06 -36.59 -13.84
N SER A 301 3.77 -36.84 -15.13
CA SER A 301 3.78 -35.81 -16.16
C SER A 301 2.63 -34.79 -16.02
N GLN A 302 1.54 -35.18 -15.35
CA GLN A 302 0.39 -34.34 -15.05
C GLN A 302 0.47 -33.70 -13.65
N LEU A 303 1.50 -34.06 -12.86
CA LEU A 303 1.67 -33.58 -11.51
C LEU A 303 2.02 -32.09 -11.56
N VAL A 304 1.06 -31.25 -11.20
CA VAL A 304 1.31 -29.83 -10.95
C VAL A 304 1.89 -29.72 -9.55
N THR A 305 3.20 -29.53 -9.46
CA THR A 305 3.82 -29.22 -8.16
C THR A 305 3.21 -27.92 -7.64
N PRO A 306 2.67 -27.89 -6.41
CA PRO A 306 2.30 -26.64 -5.79
C PRO A 306 3.50 -25.69 -5.89
N GLU A 307 3.25 -24.44 -6.17
CA GLU A 307 4.30 -23.44 -6.06
C GLU A 307 4.95 -23.67 -4.70
N SER A 308 6.25 -24.02 -4.70
CA SER A 308 6.97 -24.13 -3.43
C SER A 308 6.74 -22.79 -2.78
N ALA A 309 6.08 -22.80 -1.62
CA ALA A 309 5.76 -21.57 -0.88
C ALA A 309 6.96 -20.66 -1.04
N GLU A 310 6.75 -19.51 -1.70
CA GLU A 310 7.84 -18.59 -2.09
C GLU A 310 8.75 -18.56 -0.89
N LYS A 311 10.03 -18.85 -1.14
CA LYS A 311 11.00 -19.14 -0.10
C LYS A 311 10.92 -18.07 0.96
N THR A 312 9.98 -18.22 1.89
CA THR A 312 9.66 -17.23 2.92
C THR A 312 10.89 -17.09 3.82
N ILE A 313 11.27 -15.88 4.03
CA ILE A 313 12.25 -15.53 5.04
C ILE A 313 11.69 -16.03 6.38
N ARG A 314 12.37 -16.96 7.04
CA ARG A 314 11.98 -17.42 8.37
C ARG A 314 13.08 -17.04 9.35
N PHE A 315 12.81 -16.02 10.14
CA PHE A 315 13.72 -15.58 11.20
C PHE A 315 12.90 -15.15 12.43
N SER A 316 13.55 -15.10 13.58
CA SER A 316 12.95 -14.62 14.82
C SER A 316 13.95 -13.74 15.54
N PHE A 317 13.48 -12.61 16.06
CA PHE A 317 14.25 -11.80 16.97
C PHE A 317 14.16 -12.40 18.38
N THR A 318 15.28 -12.52 19.06
CA THR A 318 15.34 -12.98 20.47
C THR A 318 16.31 -12.09 21.22
N ALA A 319 15.99 -11.76 22.47
CA ALA A 319 16.88 -11.01 23.34
C ALA A 319 17.67 -11.98 24.25
N ASP A 320 18.97 -11.71 24.45
CA ASP A 320 19.81 -12.51 25.35
C ASP A 320 19.50 -12.24 26.82
N GLU A 321 19.21 -10.98 27.16
CA GLU A 321 18.86 -10.57 28.52
C GLU A 321 17.55 -9.79 28.58
N THR A 322 16.80 -9.94 29.67
CA THR A 322 15.60 -9.12 29.89
C THR A 322 15.97 -7.78 30.49
N SER A 323 15.47 -6.68 29.91
CA SER A 323 15.63 -5.32 30.49
C SER A 323 14.81 -5.13 31.76
N GLY A 324 15.12 -4.06 32.49
CA GLY A 324 14.25 -3.56 33.58
C GLY A 324 12.85 -3.16 33.06
N ASN A 325 11.93 -2.82 33.96
CA ASN A 325 10.58 -2.39 33.61
C ASN A 325 10.55 -1.06 32.87
N GLU A 326 11.39 -0.11 33.25
CA GLU A 326 11.62 1.15 32.54
C GLU A 326 12.79 0.93 31.58
N VAL A 327 12.51 1.08 30.26
CA VAL A 327 13.51 0.87 29.21
C VAL A 327 14.12 2.20 28.80
N LEU A 328 13.30 3.22 28.66
CA LEU A 328 13.71 4.54 28.21
C LEU A 328 12.86 5.63 28.89
N ASN A 329 13.51 6.69 29.37
CA ASN A 329 12.83 7.91 29.80
C ASN A 329 13.44 9.13 29.09
N VAL A 330 12.60 9.90 28.41
CA VAL A 330 12.94 11.09 27.64
C VAL A 330 12.28 12.28 28.28
N GLU A 331 13.08 13.29 28.66
CA GLU A 331 12.61 14.48 29.39
C GLU A 331 12.98 15.76 28.62
N ARG A 332 11.98 16.51 28.19
CA ARG A 332 12.05 17.85 27.60
C ARG A 332 13.12 18.00 26.51
N LEU A 333 13.22 17.04 25.61
CA LEU A 333 14.20 17.13 24.53
C LEU A 333 13.87 18.28 23.59
N ARG A 334 14.94 19.01 23.22
CA ARG A 334 14.92 20.08 22.23
C ARG A 334 16.07 19.88 21.26
N MET A 335 15.79 20.01 19.97
CA MET A 335 16.80 19.82 18.92
C MET A 335 16.47 20.61 17.68
N GLY A 336 17.53 21.05 16.96
CA GLY A 336 17.49 21.71 15.66
C GLY A 336 18.84 21.68 14.97
N PHE A 337 18.93 22.32 13.82
CA PHE A 337 20.16 22.49 13.06
C PHE A 337 20.31 23.95 12.61
N GLY A 338 21.44 24.57 12.93
CA GLY A 338 21.64 25.99 12.70
C GLY A 338 20.57 26.83 13.43
N GLU A 339 19.81 27.64 12.72
CA GLU A 339 18.70 28.42 13.28
C GLU A 339 17.35 27.70 13.25
N LYS A 340 17.26 26.57 12.53
CA LYS A 340 16.00 25.81 12.38
C LYS A 340 15.80 24.84 13.53
N GLU A 341 14.83 25.12 14.41
CA GLU A 341 14.36 24.21 15.42
C GLU A 341 13.49 23.11 14.77
N LEU A 342 13.73 21.83 15.12
CA LEU A 342 12.93 20.69 14.64
C LEU A 342 11.80 20.35 15.60
N PHE A 343 12.14 20.25 16.90
CA PHE A 343 11.18 19.96 17.95
C PHE A 343 11.66 20.51 19.30
N ARG A 344 10.69 20.77 20.18
CA ARG A 344 10.92 21.20 21.56
C ARG A 344 9.99 20.47 22.52
N ASP A 345 10.40 20.38 23.78
CA ASP A 345 9.63 19.80 24.89
C ASP A 345 9.13 18.36 24.67
N VAL A 346 9.92 17.55 23.94
CA VAL A 346 9.58 16.15 23.68
C VAL A 346 9.82 15.35 24.95
N THR A 347 8.74 14.78 25.50
CA THR A 347 8.75 14.00 26.75
C THR A 347 7.91 12.75 26.58
N PHE A 348 8.52 11.57 26.78
CA PHE A 348 7.84 10.27 26.80
C PHE A 348 8.69 9.21 27.49
N GLY A 349 8.05 8.11 27.93
CA GLY A 349 8.75 6.95 28.48
C GLY A 349 8.32 5.66 27.80
N LEU A 350 9.21 4.69 27.70
CA LEU A 350 8.94 3.35 27.19
C LEU A 350 9.16 2.31 28.30
N ARG A 351 8.24 1.36 28.37
CA ARG A 351 8.30 0.22 29.27
C ARG A 351 8.69 -1.05 28.53
N ARG A 352 9.11 -2.04 29.30
CA ARG A 352 9.43 -3.35 28.75
C ARG A 352 8.24 -3.93 27.99
N LYS A 353 8.51 -4.43 26.77
CA LYS A 353 7.55 -5.00 25.82
C LYS A 353 6.64 -3.97 25.13
N ASP A 354 6.84 -2.67 25.34
CA ASP A 354 6.12 -1.66 24.56
C ASP A 354 6.49 -1.78 23.08
N ARG A 355 5.47 -1.76 22.23
CA ARG A 355 5.58 -1.69 20.77
C ARG A 355 5.10 -0.31 20.32
N ALA A 356 6.02 0.66 20.40
CA ALA A 356 5.73 2.05 20.09
C ALA A 356 6.10 2.42 18.66
N PHE A 357 5.24 3.16 17.98
CA PHE A 357 5.50 3.71 16.66
C PHE A 357 5.59 5.23 16.70
N LEU A 358 6.66 5.78 16.11
CA LEU A 358 6.90 7.22 16.04
C LEU A 358 6.43 7.77 14.69
N LEU A 359 5.36 8.56 14.70
CA LEU A 359 4.78 9.19 13.52
C LEU A 359 5.07 10.68 13.50
N GLY A 360 4.94 11.30 12.34
CA GLY A 360 5.08 12.74 12.12
C GLY A 360 5.40 13.06 10.67
N PRO A 361 5.23 14.31 10.21
CA PRO A 361 5.53 14.72 8.85
C PRO A 361 7.02 14.54 8.51
N ASN A 362 7.32 14.54 7.22
CA ASN A 362 8.71 14.47 6.76
C ASN A 362 9.47 15.72 7.21
N GLY A 363 10.70 15.53 7.71
CA GLY A 363 11.55 16.61 8.18
C GLY A 363 11.23 17.11 9.60
N CYS A 364 10.26 16.54 10.34
CA CYS A 364 9.99 16.91 11.74
C CYS A 364 11.06 16.43 12.74
N GLY A 365 12.02 15.60 12.31
CA GLY A 365 13.12 15.15 13.15
C GLY A 365 13.01 13.73 13.71
N LYS A 366 12.17 12.83 13.11
CA LYS A 366 12.03 11.42 13.56
C LYS A 366 13.38 10.69 13.63
N SER A 367 14.11 10.63 12.53
CA SER A 367 15.45 10.00 12.50
C SER A 367 16.47 10.70 13.38
N THR A 368 16.34 12.04 13.56
CA THR A 368 17.18 12.81 14.48
C THR A 368 16.91 12.39 15.93
N LEU A 369 15.64 12.21 16.30
CA LEU A 369 15.26 11.71 17.61
C LEU A 369 15.83 10.31 17.86
N LEU A 370 15.70 9.37 16.90
CA LEU A 370 16.29 8.03 17.03
C LEU A 370 17.82 8.10 17.21
N LYS A 371 18.53 8.98 16.50
CA LYS A 371 19.98 9.17 16.67
C LYS A 371 20.35 9.74 18.04
N ILE A 372 19.50 10.60 18.62
CA ILE A 372 19.67 11.07 20.01
C ILE A 372 19.49 9.91 20.99
N LEU A 373 18.44 9.08 20.80
CA LEU A 373 18.18 7.91 21.65
C LEU A 373 19.28 6.86 21.58
N CYS A 374 19.99 6.74 20.45
CA CYS A 374 21.17 5.89 20.28
C CYS A 374 22.47 6.54 20.77
N ASN A 375 22.41 7.70 21.40
CA ASN A 375 23.59 8.46 21.85
C ASN A 375 24.58 8.85 20.71
N ARG A 376 24.08 8.86 19.46
CA ARG A 376 24.88 9.28 18.26
C ARG A 376 24.84 10.79 18.02
N LEU A 377 23.88 11.48 18.62
CA LEU A 377 23.70 12.92 18.51
C LEU A 377 23.32 13.51 19.87
N GLN A 378 23.92 14.64 20.22
CA GLN A 378 23.60 15.34 21.47
C GLN A 378 22.44 16.32 21.24
N PRO A 379 21.39 16.31 22.09
CA PRO A 379 20.31 17.28 22.01
C PRO A 379 20.77 18.68 22.48
N TRP A 380 20.10 19.72 22.04
CA TRP A 380 20.37 21.08 22.55
C TRP A 380 19.96 21.24 24.02
N PHE A 381 18.89 20.58 24.43
CA PHE A 381 18.38 20.60 25.78
C PHE A 381 17.61 19.32 26.12
N GLY A 382 17.49 19.00 27.42
CA GLY A 382 16.79 17.81 27.88
C GLY A 382 17.74 16.64 28.16
N SER A 383 17.17 15.50 28.57
CA SER A 383 17.94 14.31 28.90
C SER A 383 17.26 13.04 28.42
N VAL A 384 18.07 12.04 28.09
CA VAL A 384 17.65 10.67 27.80
C VAL A 384 18.26 9.78 28.86
N ARG A 385 17.44 8.95 29.50
CA ARG A 385 17.90 7.97 30.51
C ARG A 385 17.49 6.57 30.04
N GLU A 386 18.48 5.73 29.90
CA GLU A 386 18.28 4.30 29.62
C GLU A 386 18.05 3.57 30.94
N GLY A 387 17.16 2.57 30.92
CA GLY A 387 16.88 1.70 32.05
C GLY A 387 18.01 0.70 32.33
N ALA A 388 17.87 -0.06 33.42
CA ALA A 388 18.85 -1.08 33.78
C ALA A 388 18.85 -2.24 32.75
N LYS A 389 20.03 -2.72 32.38
CA LYS A 389 20.26 -3.86 31.44
C LYS A 389 19.64 -3.65 30.08
N VAL A 390 19.60 -2.44 29.58
CA VAL A 390 19.13 -2.12 28.24
C VAL A 390 20.29 -2.28 27.24
N SER A 391 20.10 -3.08 26.19
CA SER A 391 20.97 -3.15 25.02
C SER A 391 20.20 -2.66 23.81
N VAL A 392 20.77 -1.67 23.10
CA VAL A 392 20.08 -0.98 22.00
C VAL A 392 20.56 -1.48 20.66
N GLY A 393 19.63 -2.04 19.86
CA GLY A 393 19.82 -2.36 18.45
C GLY A 393 19.24 -1.26 17.58
N TYR A 394 20.02 -0.67 16.68
CA TYR A 394 19.57 0.41 15.79
C TYR A 394 19.68 0.02 14.34
N TYR A 395 18.56 0.14 13.62
CA TYR A 395 18.47 0.02 12.17
C TYR A 395 18.33 1.41 11.54
N ASP A 396 19.30 1.80 10.73
CA ASP A 396 19.37 3.12 10.09
C ASP A 396 18.75 3.11 8.69
N GLN A 397 17.88 4.06 8.40
CA GLN A 397 17.26 4.25 7.08
C GLN A 397 18.28 4.38 5.94
N THR A 398 19.43 5.01 6.20
CA THR A 398 20.47 5.22 5.19
C THR A 398 21.23 3.94 4.83
N GLN A 399 20.92 2.83 5.52
CA GLN A 399 21.63 1.56 5.38
C GLN A 399 23.16 1.72 5.59
N ALA A 400 23.58 2.76 6.29
CA ALA A 400 24.95 2.99 6.70
C ALA A 400 25.39 1.91 7.70
N GLY A 401 26.54 1.34 7.48
CA GLY A 401 27.12 0.31 8.39
C GLY A 401 27.43 -1.01 7.71
N LEU A 402 27.37 -1.06 6.38
CA LEU A 402 27.90 -2.14 5.57
C LEU A 402 29.21 -1.69 4.90
N ASP A 403 30.21 -2.56 4.90
CA ASP A 403 31.48 -2.34 4.21
C ASP A 403 31.36 -2.83 2.76
N GLU A 404 31.29 -1.89 1.83
CA GLU A 404 31.11 -2.18 0.41
C GLU A 404 32.29 -2.94 -0.23
N SER A 405 33.43 -2.97 0.42
CA SER A 405 34.61 -3.68 -0.05
C SER A 405 34.60 -5.19 0.23
N LYS A 406 33.70 -5.63 1.13
CA LYS A 406 33.58 -7.01 1.57
C LYS A 406 32.53 -7.78 0.78
N THR A 407 32.62 -9.11 0.85
CA THR A 407 31.53 -10.00 0.44
C THR A 407 30.46 -10.06 1.55
N VAL A 408 29.26 -10.53 1.20
CA VAL A 408 28.14 -10.71 2.15
C VAL A 408 28.55 -11.58 3.34
N LEU A 409 29.29 -12.67 3.09
CA LEU A 409 29.77 -13.56 4.15
C LEU A 409 30.85 -12.89 5.02
N GLU A 410 31.84 -12.23 4.42
CA GLU A 410 32.90 -11.54 5.14
C GLU A 410 32.37 -10.40 6.01
N GLU A 411 31.36 -9.65 5.51
CA GLU A 411 30.70 -8.59 6.26
C GLU A 411 30.05 -9.12 7.54
N LEU A 412 29.38 -10.27 7.43
CA LEU A 412 28.77 -10.90 8.58
C LEU A 412 29.82 -11.50 9.53
N TRP A 413 30.81 -12.18 8.97
CA TRP A 413 31.88 -12.81 9.76
C TRP A 413 32.71 -11.81 10.55
N SER A 414 33.03 -10.67 9.93
CA SER A 414 33.75 -9.60 10.64
C SER A 414 32.97 -9.01 11.81
N SER A 415 31.64 -9.07 11.75
CA SER A 415 30.77 -8.60 12.84
C SER A 415 30.56 -9.66 13.94
N TYR A 416 30.63 -10.96 13.58
CA TYR A 416 30.39 -12.09 14.49
C TYR A 416 31.48 -13.17 14.37
N PRO A 417 32.73 -12.85 14.78
CA PRO A 417 33.88 -13.74 14.57
C PRO A 417 33.81 -15.04 15.38
N THR A 418 32.96 -15.11 16.40
CA THR A 418 32.76 -16.30 17.25
C THR A 418 31.80 -17.33 16.62
N MET A 419 31.06 -16.95 15.59
CA MET A 419 30.16 -17.86 14.90
C MET A 419 30.90 -18.71 13.86
N THR A 420 30.46 -19.96 13.71
CA THR A 420 31.01 -20.85 12.65
C THR A 420 30.49 -20.42 11.28
N GLU A 421 31.27 -20.66 10.23
CA GLU A 421 30.88 -20.38 8.85
C GLU A 421 29.54 -21.03 8.48
N THR A 422 29.32 -22.29 8.92
CA THR A 422 28.07 -23.01 8.70
C THR A 422 26.87 -22.31 9.33
N ALA A 423 27.03 -21.78 10.55
CA ALA A 423 25.96 -21.03 11.22
C ALA A 423 25.66 -19.71 10.49
N LEU A 424 26.69 -18.98 10.05
CA LEU A 424 26.54 -17.75 9.26
C LEU A 424 25.87 -18.02 7.91
N ARG A 425 26.26 -19.06 7.19
CA ARG A 425 25.62 -19.46 5.93
C ARG A 425 24.16 -19.88 6.13
N SER A 426 23.84 -20.57 7.24
CA SER A 426 22.45 -20.91 7.57
C SER A 426 21.62 -19.66 7.86
N ALA A 427 22.17 -18.71 8.60
CA ALA A 427 21.53 -17.42 8.86
C ALA A 427 21.32 -16.62 7.55
N LEU A 428 22.33 -16.55 6.68
CA LEU A 428 22.23 -15.92 5.36
C LEU A 428 21.16 -16.59 4.48
N ALA A 429 21.12 -17.93 4.48
CA ALA A 429 20.11 -18.67 3.71
C ALA A 429 18.68 -18.39 4.19
N ALA A 430 18.46 -18.14 5.50
CA ALA A 430 17.18 -17.72 6.04
C ALA A 430 16.74 -16.35 5.50
N PHE A 431 17.68 -15.47 5.17
CA PHE A 431 17.47 -14.16 4.55
C PHE A 431 17.61 -14.18 3.01
N LEU A 432 17.45 -15.36 2.40
CA LEU A 432 17.48 -15.59 0.95
C LEU A 432 18.84 -15.35 0.26
N PHE A 433 19.95 -15.26 1.00
CA PHE A 433 21.28 -15.31 0.42
C PHE A 433 21.74 -16.78 0.31
N ARG A 434 21.74 -17.36 -0.89
CA ARG A 434 21.98 -18.79 -1.11
C ARG A 434 23.06 -19.02 -2.15
N GLY A 435 23.73 -20.17 -2.05
CA GLY A 435 24.76 -20.58 -3.02
C GLY A 435 25.82 -19.51 -3.21
N GLU A 436 25.99 -19.01 -4.43
CA GLU A 436 26.96 -18.00 -4.81
C GLU A 436 26.65 -16.58 -4.29
N ASP A 437 25.41 -16.30 -3.88
CA ASP A 437 25.03 -14.98 -3.38
C ASP A 437 25.83 -14.55 -2.15
N VAL A 438 26.28 -15.50 -1.33
CA VAL A 438 27.06 -15.22 -0.12
C VAL A 438 28.46 -14.66 -0.42
N PHE A 439 28.95 -14.88 -1.64
CA PHE A 439 30.26 -14.40 -2.11
C PHE A 439 30.17 -13.13 -2.94
N ARG A 440 28.96 -12.64 -3.22
CA ARG A 440 28.78 -11.36 -3.92
C ARG A 440 29.28 -10.20 -3.05
N SER A 441 29.92 -9.21 -3.69
CA SER A 441 30.29 -7.97 -3.01
C SER A 441 29.07 -7.21 -2.50
N VAL A 442 29.16 -6.62 -1.32
CA VAL A 442 28.12 -5.76 -0.75
C VAL A 442 27.80 -4.56 -1.67
N SER A 443 28.80 -4.08 -2.43
CA SER A 443 28.64 -2.96 -3.38
C SER A 443 27.63 -3.23 -4.51
N VAL A 444 27.46 -4.48 -4.94
CA VAL A 444 26.57 -4.86 -6.04
C VAL A 444 25.17 -5.28 -5.57
N LEU A 445 24.92 -5.25 -4.26
CA LEU A 445 23.60 -5.58 -3.70
C LEU A 445 22.58 -4.49 -4.01
N SER A 446 21.36 -4.91 -4.34
CA SER A 446 20.20 -4.02 -4.41
C SER A 446 19.85 -3.45 -3.03
N GLY A 447 19.07 -2.35 -2.99
CA GLY A 447 18.62 -1.75 -1.73
C GLY A 447 17.87 -2.73 -0.83
N GLY A 448 17.02 -3.60 -1.40
CA GLY A 448 16.31 -4.64 -0.64
C GLY A 448 17.23 -5.74 -0.10
N GLU A 449 18.28 -6.14 -0.86
CA GLU A 449 19.26 -7.10 -0.39
C GLU A 449 20.11 -6.50 0.75
N ARG A 450 20.52 -5.22 0.65
CA ARG A 450 21.23 -4.51 1.71
C ARG A 450 20.37 -4.42 2.98
N ALA A 451 19.08 -4.09 2.85
CA ALA A 451 18.14 -4.05 3.96
C ALA A 451 18.06 -5.40 4.69
N ARG A 452 17.91 -6.50 3.93
CA ARG A 452 17.90 -7.86 4.50
C ARG A 452 19.19 -8.21 5.24
N LEU A 453 20.35 -7.85 4.69
CA LEU A 453 21.64 -8.10 5.33
C LEU A 453 21.78 -7.33 6.66
N LEU A 454 21.32 -6.07 6.70
CA LEU A 454 21.31 -5.26 7.92
C LEU A 454 20.33 -5.80 8.98
N LEU A 455 19.14 -6.24 8.57
CA LEU A 455 18.19 -6.88 9.47
C LEU A 455 18.75 -8.18 10.05
N LEU A 456 19.48 -8.98 9.24
CA LEU A 456 20.18 -10.16 9.71
C LEU A 456 21.26 -9.80 10.75
N LYS A 457 22.07 -8.76 10.49
CA LYS A 457 23.05 -8.26 11.47
C LYS A 457 22.38 -7.85 12.77
N LEU A 458 21.26 -7.13 12.69
CA LEU A 458 20.52 -6.69 13.87
C LEU A 458 19.95 -7.89 14.67
N MET A 459 19.42 -8.90 13.98
CA MET A 459 18.88 -10.10 14.61
C MET A 459 19.96 -10.87 15.39
N LEU A 460 21.17 -10.99 14.81
CA LEU A 460 22.27 -11.72 15.45
C LEU A 460 22.86 -11.01 16.69
N ARG A 461 22.61 -9.72 16.87
CA ARG A 461 23.01 -8.95 18.06
C ARG A 461 22.22 -9.32 19.30
N ARG A 462 20.97 -9.80 19.14
CA ARG A 462 20.07 -10.19 20.24
C ARG A 462 19.82 -9.11 21.28
N ASP A 463 19.77 -7.86 20.84
CA ASP A 463 19.48 -6.70 21.70
C ASP A 463 18.05 -6.79 22.24
N ASN A 464 17.78 -6.18 23.40
CA ASN A 464 16.46 -6.20 24.06
C ASN A 464 15.65 -4.91 23.85
N PHE A 465 16.21 -3.89 23.20
CA PHE A 465 15.53 -2.69 22.76
C PHE A 465 15.88 -2.37 21.30
N LEU A 466 14.89 -2.43 20.42
CA LEU A 466 15.07 -2.17 19.01
C LEU A 466 14.58 -0.77 18.63
N LEU A 467 15.43 0.00 17.98
CA LEU A 467 15.14 1.27 17.33
C LEU A 467 15.21 1.06 15.82
N LEU A 468 14.06 1.13 15.14
CA LEU A 468 13.98 0.84 13.70
C LEU A 468 13.52 2.11 12.95
N ASP A 469 14.35 2.56 12.00
CA ASP A 469 14.05 3.73 11.16
C ASP A 469 13.67 3.28 9.75
N GLU A 470 12.36 3.26 9.45
CA GLU A 470 11.74 2.83 8.19
C GLU A 470 12.20 1.42 7.75
N PRO A 471 12.01 0.37 8.57
CA PRO A 471 12.55 -0.96 8.28
C PRO A 471 11.85 -1.67 7.11
N THR A 472 10.67 -1.22 6.71
CA THR A 472 9.91 -1.76 5.57
C THR A 472 10.30 -1.16 4.22
N ASN A 473 11.04 -0.02 4.22
CA ASN A 473 11.48 0.61 2.99
C ASN A 473 12.41 -0.30 2.18
N HIS A 474 12.20 -0.34 0.87
CA HIS A 474 12.93 -1.20 -0.09
C HIS A 474 12.69 -2.71 0.05
N LEU A 475 11.88 -3.16 1.01
CA LEU A 475 11.46 -4.56 1.09
C LEU A 475 10.24 -4.79 0.19
N ASP A 476 10.19 -5.96 -0.44
CA ASP A 476 8.96 -6.41 -1.11
C ASP A 476 7.93 -6.91 -0.08
N ILE A 477 6.70 -7.09 -0.53
CA ILE A 477 5.59 -7.47 0.35
C ILE A 477 5.90 -8.75 1.14
N VAL A 478 6.52 -9.75 0.51
CA VAL A 478 6.88 -11.04 1.15
C VAL A 478 7.93 -10.83 2.25
N SER A 479 8.93 -9.99 1.97
CA SER A 479 9.96 -9.63 2.97
C SER A 479 9.38 -8.80 4.12
N CYS A 480 8.44 -7.89 3.83
CA CYS A 480 7.72 -7.14 4.88
C CYS A 480 6.91 -8.08 5.79
N GLU A 481 6.17 -9.03 5.23
CA GLU A 481 5.41 -10.00 6.01
C GLU A 481 6.31 -10.86 6.91
N ALA A 482 7.44 -11.31 6.38
CA ALA A 482 8.41 -12.06 7.16
C ALA A 482 9.02 -11.23 8.31
N LEU A 483 9.29 -9.95 8.08
CA LEU A 483 9.74 -9.02 9.12
C LEU A 483 8.66 -8.82 10.18
N GLU A 484 7.42 -8.63 9.79
CA GLU A 484 6.28 -8.49 10.69
C GLU A 484 6.11 -9.73 11.58
N ASP A 485 6.17 -10.92 10.99
CA ASP A 485 6.07 -12.19 11.73
C ASP A 485 7.22 -12.35 12.74
N ALA A 486 8.44 -12.00 12.33
CA ALA A 486 9.61 -12.06 13.21
C ALA A 486 9.53 -11.08 14.37
N LEU A 487 9.09 -9.83 14.12
CA LEU A 487 8.92 -8.81 15.15
C LEU A 487 7.71 -9.10 16.05
N SER A 488 6.67 -9.78 15.53
CA SER A 488 5.52 -10.21 16.34
C SER A 488 5.94 -11.17 17.46
N GLY A 489 6.90 -12.06 17.17
CA GLY A 489 7.47 -13.00 18.13
C GLY A 489 8.52 -12.42 19.07
N TYR A 490 8.93 -11.17 18.88
CA TYR A 490 9.99 -10.56 19.69
C TYR A 490 9.50 -10.14 21.06
N ASP A 491 10.22 -10.60 22.11
CA ASP A 491 9.89 -10.36 23.51
C ASP A 491 10.49 -9.08 24.12
N GLY A 492 11.28 -8.34 23.35
CA GLY A 492 11.88 -7.06 23.77
C GLY A 492 10.95 -5.87 23.54
N THR A 493 11.52 -4.67 23.71
CA THR A 493 10.85 -3.38 23.50
C THR A 493 11.21 -2.83 22.13
N MET A 494 10.29 -2.17 21.46
CA MET A 494 10.51 -1.59 20.14
C MET A 494 10.03 -0.15 20.06
N LEU A 495 10.83 0.70 19.38
CA LEU A 495 10.40 2.01 18.90
C LEU A 495 10.69 2.07 17.40
N ILE A 496 9.64 2.17 16.61
CA ILE A 496 9.70 2.05 15.17
C ILE A 496 9.20 3.33 14.51
N VAL A 497 9.98 3.88 13.59
CA VAL A 497 9.52 4.90 12.64
C VAL A 497 9.06 4.16 11.40
N SER A 498 7.83 4.34 10.99
CA SER A 498 7.33 3.80 9.72
C SER A 498 6.20 4.64 9.14
N HIS A 499 6.11 4.65 7.82
CA HIS A 499 5.00 5.19 7.05
C HIS A 499 4.07 4.09 6.53
N ASP A 500 4.42 2.82 6.72
CA ASP A 500 3.58 1.67 6.35
C ASP A 500 2.44 1.51 7.37
N ARG A 501 1.25 1.95 6.98
CA ARG A 501 0.04 1.92 7.82
C ARG A 501 -0.43 0.50 8.13
N TYR A 502 -0.19 -0.45 7.24
CA TYR A 502 -0.52 -1.86 7.47
C TYR A 502 0.38 -2.44 8.57
N PHE A 503 1.68 -2.17 8.48
CA PHE A 503 2.66 -2.57 9.50
C PHE A 503 2.34 -1.94 10.86
N ILE A 504 2.03 -0.63 10.90
CA ILE A 504 1.64 0.07 12.12
C ILE A 504 0.38 -0.57 12.72
N ASN A 505 -0.66 -0.83 11.91
CA ASN A 505 -1.92 -1.41 12.39
C ASN A 505 -1.75 -2.80 12.99
N ARG A 506 -0.86 -3.60 12.41
CA ARG A 506 -0.60 -4.96 12.86
C ARG A 506 0.22 -5.04 14.14
N MET A 507 1.15 -4.09 14.33
CA MET A 507 2.21 -4.19 15.33
C MET A 507 2.12 -3.19 16.48
N ALA A 508 1.44 -2.04 16.28
CA ALA A 508 1.45 -0.96 17.27
C ALA A 508 0.51 -1.23 18.44
N ASP A 509 1.05 -1.15 19.66
CA ASP A 509 0.29 -1.03 20.90
C ASP A 509 0.14 0.45 21.29
N ARG A 510 1.07 1.30 20.81
CA ARG A 510 1.14 2.72 21.14
C ARG A 510 1.72 3.54 20.00
N ILE A 511 1.14 4.70 19.75
CA ILE A 511 1.60 5.66 18.75
C ILE A 511 2.09 6.92 19.44
N LEU A 512 3.30 7.37 19.07
CA LEU A 512 3.92 8.62 19.47
C LEU A 512 3.93 9.56 18.26
N GLU A 513 3.16 10.64 18.28
CA GLU A 513 3.17 11.65 17.22
C GLU A 513 4.14 12.77 17.58
N LEU A 514 5.24 12.89 16.82
CA LEU A 514 6.21 13.96 16.99
C LEU A 514 5.68 15.25 16.35
N ARG A 515 5.59 16.29 17.15
CA ARG A 515 5.14 17.62 16.78
C ARG A 515 6.24 18.65 17.05
N PRO A 516 6.21 19.84 16.44
CA PRO A 516 7.18 20.89 16.73
C PRO A 516 7.21 21.31 18.22
N ASP A 517 6.07 21.21 18.90
CA ASP A 517 5.85 21.65 20.29
C ASP A 517 5.78 20.50 21.31
N GLY A 518 6.11 19.27 20.91
CA GLY A 518 6.13 18.14 21.82
C GLY A 518 5.91 16.78 21.19
N CYS A 519 5.47 15.83 22.00
CA CYS A 519 5.13 14.48 21.58
C CYS A 519 3.77 14.06 22.14
N LEU A 520 2.82 13.75 21.26
CA LEU A 520 1.53 13.21 21.67
C LEU A 520 1.58 11.68 21.71
N SER A 521 1.21 11.09 22.83
CA SER A 521 1.11 9.65 23.00
C SER A 521 -0.34 9.19 22.92
N VAL A 522 -0.62 8.21 22.06
CA VAL A 522 -1.94 7.60 21.87
C VAL A 522 -1.81 6.09 22.02
N GLU A 523 -2.55 5.49 22.94
CA GLU A 523 -2.64 4.04 23.07
C GLU A 523 -3.55 3.48 21.98
N GLY A 524 -3.11 2.39 21.34
CA GLY A 524 -3.78 1.69 20.24
C GLY A 524 -3.00 1.72 18.93
N ASN A 525 -3.63 1.17 17.90
CA ASN A 525 -3.09 1.05 16.56
C ASN A 525 -3.39 2.32 15.70
N TYR A 526 -3.04 2.25 14.41
CA TYR A 526 -3.23 3.37 13.47
C TYR A 526 -4.70 3.78 13.31
N ASP A 527 -5.63 2.83 13.27
CA ASP A 527 -7.06 3.13 13.13
C ASP A 527 -7.58 3.89 14.36
N THR A 528 -7.23 3.43 15.57
CA THR A 528 -7.54 4.14 16.83
C THR A 528 -6.96 5.55 16.87
N TYR A 529 -5.72 5.71 16.39
CA TYR A 529 -5.08 7.03 16.29
C TYR A 529 -5.83 7.96 15.34
N THR A 530 -6.21 7.48 14.15
CA THR A 530 -6.95 8.29 13.16
C THR A 530 -8.34 8.67 13.63
N GLU A 531 -9.05 7.79 14.34
CA GLU A 531 -10.34 8.07 14.95
C GLU A 531 -10.22 9.18 16.01
N LYS A 532 -9.25 9.06 16.92
CA LYS A 532 -8.99 10.10 17.94
C LYS A 532 -8.58 11.44 17.32
N LYS A 533 -7.81 11.42 16.24
CA LYS A 533 -7.41 12.63 15.50
C LYS A 533 -8.58 13.32 14.82
N LYS A 534 -9.54 12.56 14.28
CA LYS A 534 -10.79 13.09 13.70
C LYS A 534 -11.74 13.63 14.75
N ALA A 535 -11.76 13.01 15.93
CA ALA A 535 -12.60 13.43 17.05
C ALA A 535 -12.06 14.67 17.80
N ALA A 536 -10.76 14.96 17.72
CA ALA A 536 -10.16 16.14 18.35
C ALA A 536 -10.55 17.41 17.55
N PRO A 537 -11.16 18.43 18.17
CA PRO A 537 -11.48 19.68 17.49
C PRO A 537 -10.17 20.33 17.04
N THR A 538 -10.03 20.60 15.76
CA THR A 538 -8.89 21.34 15.19
C THR A 538 -8.88 22.76 15.75
N SER A 539 -8.10 22.97 16.82
CA SER A 539 -7.76 24.30 17.30
C SER A 539 -6.75 24.94 16.35
N ARG A 540 -7.22 25.53 15.28
CA ARG A 540 -6.47 26.52 14.51
C ARG A 540 -6.57 27.83 15.27
N THR A 541 -5.50 28.20 15.97
CA THR A 541 -5.29 29.57 16.45
C THR A 541 -5.10 30.48 15.25
N THR A 542 -6.14 31.15 14.85
CA THR A 542 -6.06 32.43 14.15
C THR A 542 -7.18 33.29 14.73
N ASP A 543 -6.78 34.43 15.31
CA ASP A 543 -7.66 35.51 15.71
C ASP A 543 -8.42 36.05 14.49
N ALA A 544 -9.55 35.45 14.20
CA ALA A 544 -10.60 36.01 13.36
C ALA A 544 -11.92 35.47 13.89
N LYS A 545 -12.80 36.35 14.31
CA LYS A 545 -14.16 36.00 14.77
C LYS A 545 -14.82 35.01 13.82
N PRO A 546 -15.37 33.88 14.28
CA PRO A 546 -15.99 32.88 13.42
C PRO A 546 -17.25 33.47 12.79
N LYS A 547 -17.22 33.71 11.50
CA LYS A 547 -18.45 33.71 10.70
C LYS A 547 -18.89 32.23 10.62
N VAL A 548 -19.89 31.88 11.41
CA VAL A 548 -20.55 30.58 11.37
C VAL A 548 -20.95 30.31 9.92
N ASN A 549 -20.39 29.26 9.33
CA ASN A 549 -20.66 28.91 7.94
C ASN A 549 -21.89 28.02 7.91
N VAL A 550 -23.07 28.63 8.12
CA VAL A 550 -24.40 28.03 8.11
C VAL A 550 -24.63 27.15 6.87
N TYR A 551 -23.92 27.41 5.80
CA TYR A 551 -24.03 26.63 4.55
C TYR A 551 -23.35 25.24 4.65
N LYS A 552 -22.28 25.12 5.44
CA LYS A 552 -21.55 23.84 5.61
C LYS A 552 -22.33 22.89 6.54
N GLU A 553 -22.90 23.43 7.62
CA GLU A 553 -23.76 22.67 8.53
C GLU A 553 -25.03 22.19 7.82
N LYS A 554 -25.69 23.04 7.03
CA LYS A 554 -26.86 22.63 6.23
C LYS A 554 -26.52 21.54 5.19
N LYS A 555 -25.34 21.57 4.61
CA LYS A 555 -24.88 20.55 3.64
C LYS A 555 -24.56 19.21 4.32
N GLU A 556 -23.97 19.22 5.50
CA GLU A 556 -23.70 18.02 6.30
C GLU A 556 -25.00 17.38 6.81
N GLN A 557 -25.94 18.18 7.32
CA GLN A 557 -27.27 17.72 7.74
C GLN A 557 -28.06 17.14 6.56
N ALA A 558 -28.01 17.76 5.37
CA ALA A 558 -28.64 17.21 4.17
C ALA A 558 -28.02 15.89 3.71
N SER A 559 -26.73 15.72 3.91
CA SER A 559 -26.03 14.46 3.61
C SER A 559 -26.41 13.35 4.58
N GLN A 560 -26.50 13.66 5.88
CA GLN A 560 -26.93 12.71 6.92
C GLN A 560 -28.38 12.28 6.71
N LEU A 561 -29.27 13.22 6.41
CA LEU A 561 -30.67 12.90 6.10
C LEU A 561 -30.82 11.96 4.91
N ARG A 562 -30.09 12.21 3.80
CA ARG A 562 -30.12 11.32 2.63
C ARG A 562 -29.61 9.90 2.95
N LYS A 563 -28.61 9.78 3.81
CA LYS A 563 -28.10 8.46 4.25
C LYS A 563 -29.13 7.73 5.10
N ALA A 564 -29.77 8.42 6.03
CA ALA A 564 -30.81 7.85 6.87
C ALA A 564 -32.06 7.43 6.04
N GLU A 565 -32.50 8.25 5.09
CA GLU A 565 -33.61 7.92 4.17
C GLU A 565 -33.27 6.72 3.25
N THR A 566 -32.00 6.59 2.79
CA THR A 566 -31.60 5.44 1.99
C THR A 566 -31.58 4.15 2.81
N ARG A 567 -31.17 4.24 4.08
CA ARG A 567 -31.15 3.09 4.99
C ARG A 567 -32.61 2.70 5.38
N LEU A 568 -33.47 3.67 5.64
CA LEU A 568 -34.86 3.43 5.91
C LEU A 568 -35.54 2.68 4.76
N ARG A 569 -35.38 3.14 3.52
CA ARG A 569 -35.91 2.45 2.34
C ARG A 569 -35.41 1.00 2.23
N ARG A 570 -34.12 0.76 2.55
CA ARG A 570 -33.57 -0.58 2.51
C ARG A 570 -34.20 -1.50 3.54
N VAL A 571 -34.44 -1.01 4.75
CA VAL A 571 -35.16 -1.76 5.80
C VAL A 571 -36.61 -2.05 5.40
N GLU A 572 -37.30 -1.09 4.78
CA GLU A 572 -38.66 -1.30 4.23
C GLU A 572 -38.70 -2.40 3.15
N GLU A 573 -37.71 -2.45 2.25
CA GLU A 573 -37.58 -3.53 1.26
C GLU A 573 -37.38 -4.89 1.94
N LEU A 574 -36.56 -4.96 2.99
CA LEU A 574 -36.28 -6.21 3.73
C LEU A 574 -37.50 -6.67 4.53
N ILE A 575 -38.29 -5.76 5.09
CA ILE A 575 -39.56 -6.08 5.75
C ILE A 575 -40.53 -6.71 4.73
N ALA A 576 -40.71 -6.09 3.57
CA ALA A 576 -41.60 -6.59 2.53
C ALA A 576 -41.16 -8.00 2.00
N GLU A 577 -39.87 -8.21 1.84
CA GLU A 577 -39.31 -9.53 1.45
C GLU A 577 -39.55 -10.59 2.54
N SER A 578 -39.39 -10.24 3.82
CA SER A 578 -39.63 -11.17 4.95
C SER A 578 -41.14 -11.47 5.12
N GLU A 579 -42.03 -10.49 4.91
CA GLU A 579 -43.49 -10.70 4.90
C GLU A 579 -43.91 -11.67 3.80
N LEU A 580 -43.36 -11.54 2.59
CA LEU A 580 -43.65 -12.46 1.49
C LEU A 580 -43.21 -13.88 1.82
N ARG A 581 -42.01 -14.06 2.38
CA ARG A 581 -41.51 -15.38 2.78
C ARG A 581 -42.33 -15.99 3.93
N GLY A 582 -42.69 -15.18 4.93
CA GLY A 582 -43.57 -15.60 6.02
C GLY A 582 -44.93 -16.07 5.51
N ALA A 583 -45.54 -15.32 4.57
CA ALA A 583 -46.82 -15.68 3.96
C ALA A 583 -46.73 -16.97 3.12
N GLU A 584 -45.59 -17.23 2.45
CA GLU A 584 -45.38 -18.48 1.73
C GLU A 584 -45.29 -19.70 2.68
N TRP A 585 -44.59 -19.56 3.80
CA TRP A 585 -44.50 -20.62 4.81
C TRP A 585 -45.85 -20.87 5.48
N GLN A 586 -46.57 -19.79 5.83
CA GLN A 586 -47.94 -19.89 6.39
C GLN A 586 -48.90 -20.61 5.43
N LYS A 587 -48.84 -20.26 4.13
CA LYS A 587 -49.66 -20.91 3.10
C LYS A 587 -49.34 -22.39 2.94
N LYS A 588 -48.08 -22.80 3.04
CA LYS A 588 -47.68 -24.22 3.04
C LYS A 588 -48.18 -24.95 4.25
N LEU A 589 -48.20 -24.31 5.43
CA LEU A 589 -48.76 -24.90 6.65
C LEU A 589 -50.28 -25.07 6.56
N ASP A 590 -50.99 -24.08 5.99
CA ASP A 590 -52.46 -24.06 5.88
C ASP A 590 -52.95 -25.01 4.75
N SER A 591 -52.13 -25.31 3.73
CA SER A 591 -52.53 -26.15 2.60
C SER A 591 -52.69 -27.64 2.96
N GLY A 592 -52.23 -28.06 4.16
CA GLY A 592 -52.28 -29.45 4.60
C GLY A 592 -51.34 -30.39 3.87
N GLU A 593 -50.56 -29.94 2.91
CA GLU A 593 -49.59 -30.76 2.15
C GLU A 593 -48.52 -31.40 3.05
N LEU A 594 -48.21 -30.77 4.18
CA LEU A 594 -47.20 -31.21 5.14
C LEU A 594 -47.78 -32.09 6.27
N ALA A 595 -49.08 -32.33 6.30
CA ALA A 595 -49.78 -33.03 7.40
C ALA A 595 -49.36 -34.51 7.53
N ALA A 596 -48.79 -35.10 6.49
CA ALA A 596 -48.31 -36.50 6.48
C ALA A 596 -46.84 -36.68 6.93
N ASP A 597 -46.04 -35.61 6.99
CA ASP A 597 -44.62 -35.64 7.36
C ASP A 597 -44.37 -34.68 8.55
N TYR A 598 -44.26 -35.30 9.75
CA TYR A 598 -44.07 -34.58 11.00
C TYR A 598 -42.72 -33.79 11.03
N ALA A 599 -41.67 -34.31 10.38
CA ALA A 599 -40.37 -33.61 10.31
C ALA A 599 -40.45 -32.39 9.43
N ALA A 600 -41.14 -32.46 8.29
CA ALA A 600 -41.38 -31.34 7.39
C ALA A 600 -42.24 -30.26 8.02
N LEU A 601 -43.24 -30.65 8.81
CA LEU A 601 -44.12 -29.71 9.56
C LEU A 601 -43.32 -28.94 10.62
N LEU A 602 -42.44 -29.62 11.34
CA LEU A 602 -41.62 -29.02 12.41
C LEU A 602 -40.56 -28.06 11.81
N ASN A 603 -39.99 -28.39 10.66
CA ASN A 603 -39.11 -27.49 9.94
C ASN A 603 -39.85 -26.22 9.41
N ALA A 604 -41.04 -26.39 8.85
CA ALA A 604 -41.83 -25.27 8.35
C ALA A 604 -42.29 -24.32 9.47
N THR A 605 -42.65 -24.82 10.65
CA THR A 605 -42.97 -23.99 11.82
C THR A 605 -41.74 -23.28 12.35
N ALA A 606 -40.56 -23.94 12.41
CA ALA A 606 -39.30 -23.29 12.83
C ALA A 606 -38.86 -22.16 11.88
N GLU A 607 -39.02 -22.35 10.56
CA GLU A 607 -38.70 -21.30 9.59
C GLU A 607 -39.69 -20.13 9.66
N LEU A 608 -40.99 -20.37 9.92
CA LEU A 608 -41.94 -19.33 10.15
C LEU A 608 -41.65 -18.50 11.43
N GLU A 609 -41.30 -19.18 12.53
CA GLU A 609 -40.90 -18.51 13.78
C GLU A 609 -39.65 -17.66 13.58
N LYS A 610 -38.69 -18.14 12.81
CA LYS A 610 -37.47 -17.41 12.48
C LYS A 610 -37.72 -16.16 11.63
N GLU A 611 -38.60 -16.26 10.61
CA GLU A 611 -39.01 -15.11 9.81
C GLU A 611 -39.77 -14.11 10.65
N THR A 612 -40.64 -14.55 11.57
CA THR A 612 -41.39 -13.67 12.47
C THR A 612 -40.46 -12.90 13.41
N ALA A 613 -39.46 -13.59 14.01
CA ALA A 613 -38.45 -12.94 14.85
C ALA A 613 -37.58 -11.95 14.06
N MET A 614 -37.28 -12.25 12.78
CA MET A 614 -36.58 -11.33 11.89
C MET A 614 -37.39 -10.09 11.57
N GLN A 615 -38.71 -10.24 11.34
CA GLN A 615 -39.64 -9.12 11.13
C GLN A 615 -39.70 -8.20 12.34
N GLU A 616 -39.78 -8.73 13.55
CA GLU A 616 -39.80 -7.93 14.78
C GLU A 616 -38.51 -7.09 14.93
N ASN A 617 -37.35 -7.67 14.64
CA ASN A 617 -36.08 -6.95 14.68
C ASN A 617 -36.01 -5.85 13.61
N LEU A 618 -36.47 -6.11 12.39
CA LEU A 618 -36.49 -5.13 11.31
C LEU A 618 -37.48 -3.99 11.58
N LEU A 619 -38.61 -4.26 12.24
CA LEU A 619 -39.55 -3.24 12.64
C LEU A 619 -38.98 -2.31 13.72
N MET A 620 -38.24 -2.85 14.70
CA MET A 620 -37.53 -2.02 15.68
C MET A 620 -36.47 -1.13 15.01
N GLU A 621 -35.69 -1.67 14.09
CA GLU A 621 -34.70 -0.88 13.34
C GLU A 621 -35.38 0.21 12.47
N TRP A 622 -36.54 -0.09 11.90
CA TRP A 622 -37.33 0.85 11.12
C TRP A 622 -37.86 2.01 11.98
N GLU A 623 -38.38 1.74 13.19
CA GLU A 623 -38.83 2.76 14.13
C GLU A 623 -37.69 3.70 14.56
N GLU A 624 -36.51 3.15 14.89
CA GLU A 624 -35.33 3.93 15.26
C GLU A 624 -34.88 4.86 14.12
N LEU A 625 -34.82 4.33 12.89
CA LEU A 625 -34.43 5.11 11.70
C LEU A 625 -35.47 6.17 11.34
N GLN A 626 -36.75 5.89 11.55
CA GLN A 626 -37.82 6.86 11.33
C GLN A 626 -37.72 8.05 12.30
N GLU A 627 -37.47 7.77 13.59
CA GLU A 627 -37.24 8.83 14.58
C GLU A 627 -35.96 9.65 14.25
N GLU A 628 -34.90 9.02 13.79
CA GLU A 628 -33.68 9.70 13.36
C GLU A 628 -33.94 10.62 12.16
N CYS A 629 -34.68 10.14 11.16
CA CYS A 629 -35.09 10.94 10.01
C CYS A 629 -35.94 12.13 10.40
N GLU A 630 -36.88 11.97 11.33
CA GLU A 630 -37.73 13.08 11.83
C GLU A 630 -36.89 14.11 12.61
N LYS A 631 -35.97 13.67 13.47
CA LYS A 631 -35.05 14.56 14.19
C LYS A 631 -34.20 15.39 13.21
N LEU A 632 -33.66 14.76 12.18
CA LEU A 632 -32.86 15.44 11.16
C LEU A 632 -33.71 16.40 10.28
N LYS A 633 -34.94 16.04 9.94
CA LYS A 633 -35.87 16.93 9.21
C LYS A 633 -36.25 18.16 10.03
N ASN A 634 -36.46 18.00 11.33
CA ASN A 634 -36.79 19.11 12.23
C ASN A 634 -35.60 20.05 12.45
N LEU A 635 -34.34 19.53 12.46
CA LEU A 635 -33.12 20.33 12.49
C LEU A 635 -32.91 21.14 11.21
N GLN A 636 -33.41 20.68 10.06
CA GLN A 636 -33.33 21.44 8.79
C GLN A 636 -34.37 22.54 8.67
N LYS A 637 -35.46 22.47 9.43
CA LYS A 637 -36.54 23.48 9.41
C LYS A 637 -36.28 24.69 10.32
N ASN A 638 -35.36 24.53 11.28
CA ASN A 638 -34.89 25.59 12.17
C ASN A 638 -33.55 26.15 11.69
#